data_3ab4323d6ca241ee62e8f428ff788b7a
#
_entry.id   3ab4323d6ca241ee62e8f428ff788b7a
#
_cell.length_a   1.000
_cell.length_b   1.000
_cell.length_c   1.000
_cell.angle_alpha   90.00
_cell.angle_beta   90.00
_cell.angle_gamma   90.00
#
_symmetry.space_group_name_H-M   'P 1'
#
loop_
_entity.id
_entity.type
_entity.pdbx_description
1 polymer ?
#
loop_
_entity_poly.entity_id
_entity_poly.type
_entity_poly.pdbx_seq_one_letter_code
_entity_poly.pdbx_strand_id
1 'polypeptide(L)'
;MSIIFRIFIVKINQIPIIDMMHSFCAKYGKILEICKQYSKNLVNELGNTTKRGVVPKFSDLEVIALSLTAEAMCIDSENCLFVRLQSYKTEFPNLISRRQYNARRKKTSKLCNIIRGRIANEIDGNETYFCIDSKPIEGNF
;
A
#
# COMPACT_ATOMS: atom_id res chain seq x y z
N MET A 1 5.32 -3.33 14.28
CA MET A 1 4.22 -2.85 13.41
C MET A 1 3.38 -1.87 14.18
N SER A 2 3.06 -0.76 13.57
CA SER A 2 2.28 0.27 14.25
C SER A 2 0.81 -0.12 14.32
N ILE A 3 0.09 0.51 15.24
CA ILE A 3 -1.33 0.33 15.36
C ILE A 3 -2.02 0.74 14.08
N ILE A 4 -1.59 1.82 13.50
CA ILE A 4 -2.13 2.35 12.27
C ILE A 4 -2.06 1.30 11.16
N PHE A 5 -0.93 0.65 11.06
CA PHE A 5 -0.75 -0.36 10.03
C PHE A 5 -1.61 -1.59 10.29
N ARG A 6 -1.77 -1.96 11.54
CA ARG A 6 -2.60 -3.12 11.89
C ARG A 6 -4.06 -2.87 11.51
N ILE A 7 -4.55 -1.67 11.75
CA ILE A 7 -5.90 -1.31 11.37
C ILE A 7 -6.05 -1.32 9.86
N PHE A 8 -5.05 -0.83 9.16
CA PHE A 8 -5.03 -0.83 7.71
C PHE A 8 -5.14 -2.27 7.17
N ILE A 9 -4.38 -3.19 7.75
CA ILE A 9 -4.42 -4.58 7.34
C ILE A 9 -5.77 -5.21 7.61
N VAL A 10 -6.39 -4.90 8.75
CA VAL A 10 -7.71 -5.42 9.06
C VAL A 10 -8.71 -4.97 8.00
N LYS A 11 -8.67 -3.70 7.63
CA LYS A 11 -9.56 -3.18 6.62
C LYS A 11 -9.37 -3.88 5.27
N ILE A 12 -8.13 -4.14 4.91
CA ILE A 12 -7.82 -4.81 3.67
C ILE A 12 -8.22 -6.27 3.67
N ASN A 13 -8.06 -6.93 4.81
CA ASN A 13 -8.38 -8.34 4.92
C ASN A 13 -9.88 -8.62 4.94
N GLN A 14 -10.71 -7.61 4.90
CA GLN A 14 -12.15 -7.80 4.75
C GLN A 14 -12.50 -8.16 3.31
N ILE A 15 -11.55 -8.10 2.40
CA ILE A 15 -11.77 -8.47 1.02
C ILE A 15 -11.93 -9.99 0.96
N PRO A 16 -12.99 -10.49 0.34
CA PRO A 16 -13.16 -11.93 0.21
C PRO A 16 -12.04 -12.50 -0.65
N ILE A 17 -11.41 -13.53 -0.15
CA ILE A 17 -10.35 -14.16 -0.89
C ILE A 17 -10.77 -15.58 -1.18
N ILE A 18 -10.95 -15.89 -2.44
CA ILE A 18 -11.39 -17.17 -2.84
C ILE A 18 -10.23 -18.07 -3.15
N ASP A 19 -9.14 -17.51 -3.59
CA ASP A 19 -8.08 -18.28 -4.18
C ASP A 19 -6.73 -17.65 -3.85
N MET A 20 -5.82 -18.45 -3.39
CA MET A 20 -4.49 -17.97 -3.03
C MET A 20 -3.75 -17.36 -4.21
N MET A 21 -4.00 -17.87 -5.40
CA MET A 21 -3.33 -17.37 -6.57
C MET A 21 -3.70 -15.93 -6.88
N HIS A 22 -4.97 -15.58 -6.68
CA HIS A 22 -5.45 -14.25 -6.98
C HIS A 22 -5.38 -13.31 -5.78
N SER A 23 -4.96 -13.82 -4.63
CA SER A 23 -4.96 -13.04 -3.41
C SER A 23 -4.06 -11.81 -3.50
N PHE A 24 -2.88 -11.96 -4.09
CA PHE A 24 -1.95 -10.84 -4.20
C PHE A 24 -2.55 -9.75 -5.10
N CYS A 25 -3.00 -10.10 -6.28
CA CYS A 25 -3.53 -9.11 -7.21
C CYS A 25 -4.81 -8.47 -6.69
N ALA A 26 -5.67 -9.23 -6.03
CA ALA A 26 -6.88 -8.70 -5.44
C ALA A 26 -6.57 -7.70 -4.34
N LYS A 27 -5.61 -8.01 -3.48
CA LYS A 27 -5.20 -7.09 -2.42
C LYS A 27 -4.54 -5.85 -3.00
N TYR A 28 -3.68 -6.03 -4.00
CA TYR A 28 -3.03 -4.90 -4.65
C TYR A 28 -4.07 -3.95 -5.25
N GLY A 29 -5.05 -4.48 -5.97
CA GLY A 29 -6.09 -3.65 -6.58
C GLY A 29 -6.87 -2.87 -5.54
N LYS A 30 -7.23 -3.52 -4.45
CA LYS A 30 -7.99 -2.86 -3.39
C LYS A 30 -7.14 -1.79 -2.69
N ILE A 31 -5.88 -2.12 -2.41
CA ILE A 31 -4.97 -1.16 -1.78
C ILE A 31 -4.74 0.04 -2.69
N LEU A 32 -4.61 -0.20 -3.99
CA LEU A 32 -4.42 0.89 -4.93
C LEU A 32 -5.64 1.83 -4.93
N GLU A 33 -6.85 1.27 -4.89
CA GLU A 33 -8.05 2.09 -4.83
C GLU A 33 -8.11 2.91 -3.55
N ILE A 34 -7.74 2.31 -2.44
CA ILE A 34 -7.68 3.02 -1.18
C ILE A 34 -6.66 4.15 -1.26
N CYS A 35 -5.50 3.89 -1.84
CA CYS A 35 -4.48 4.93 -2.01
C CYS A 35 -5.00 6.07 -2.87
N LYS A 36 -5.74 5.77 -3.92
CA LYS A 36 -6.32 6.81 -4.77
C LYS A 36 -7.32 7.65 -3.98
N GLN A 37 -8.11 7.00 -3.17
CA GLN A 37 -9.12 7.68 -2.37
C GLN A 37 -8.49 8.65 -1.37
N TYR A 38 -7.39 8.26 -0.74
CA TYR A 38 -6.76 9.04 0.32
C TYR A 38 -5.59 9.90 -0.16
N SER A 39 -5.39 10.02 -1.46
CA SER A 39 -4.32 10.84 -2.00
C SER A 39 -4.79 12.10 -2.69
N LYS A 40 -6.03 12.50 -2.46
CA LYS A 40 -6.57 13.72 -3.07
C LYS A 40 -5.72 14.91 -2.72
N ASN A 41 -5.45 15.72 -3.73
CA ASN A 41 -4.61 16.91 -3.60
C ASN A 41 -3.13 16.63 -3.34
N LEU A 42 -2.73 15.36 -3.39
CA LEU A 42 -1.32 15.00 -3.22
C LEU A 42 -0.70 14.52 -4.53
N VAL A 43 -1.52 14.03 -5.44
CA VAL A 43 -1.06 13.51 -6.73
C VAL A 43 -1.95 14.03 -7.84
N ASN A 44 -1.46 13.93 -9.08
CA ASN A 44 -2.24 14.32 -10.25
C ASN A 44 -3.17 13.17 -10.67
N GLU A 45 -3.85 13.34 -11.79
CA GLU A 45 -4.82 12.36 -12.28
C GLU A 45 -4.19 11.01 -12.58
N LEU A 46 -2.91 11.00 -12.89
CA LEU A 46 -2.20 9.76 -13.20
C LEU A 46 -1.65 9.07 -11.97
N GLY A 47 -1.83 9.68 -10.81
CA GLY A 47 -1.33 9.09 -9.56
C GLY A 47 0.12 9.43 -9.25
N ASN A 48 0.65 10.50 -9.85
CA ASN A 48 2.03 10.90 -9.64
C ASN A 48 2.10 12.23 -8.93
N THR A 49 3.13 12.39 -8.10
CA THR A 49 3.42 13.69 -7.53
C THR A 49 3.97 14.59 -8.65
N THR A 50 3.72 15.88 -8.53
CA THR A 50 4.20 16.83 -9.53
C THR A 50 5.71 16.86 -9.54
N LYS A 51 6.31 16.62 -10.68
CA LYS A 51 7.75 16.75 -10.86
C LYS A 51 8.08 16.99 -12.30
N ARG A 52 9.29 17.47 -12.51
CA ARG A 52 9.76 17.72 -13.86
C ARG A 52 10.22 16.41 -14.50
N GLY A 53 10.18 16.36 -15.81
CA GLY A 53 10.72 15.26 -16.56
C GLY A 53 9.66 14.32 -17.09
N VAL A 54 10.09 13.13 -17.43
CA VAL A 54 9.22 12.14 -18.05
C VAL A 54 8.18 11.63 -17.05
N VAL A 55 6.95 11.52 -17.51
CA VAL A 55 5.86 11.00 -16.69
C VAL A 55 6.01 9.50 -16.56
N PRO A 56 6.10 8.95 -15.35
CA PRO A 56 6.25 7.51 -15.18
C PRO A 56 4.97 6.78 -15.55
N LYS A 57 5.10 5.68 -16.27
CA LYS A 57 3.95 4.84 -16.58
C LYS A 57 3.49 4.05 -15.36
N PHE A 58 4.44 3.61 -14.54
CA PHE A 58 4.12 2.96 -13.27
C PHE A 58 4.09 4.10 -12.25
N SER A 59 2.91 4.49 -11.82
CA SER A 59 2.73 5.72 -11.04
C SER A 59 3.27 5.62 -9.62
N ASP A 60 3.41 6.77 -8.98
CA ASP A 60 3.85 6.82 -7.59
C ASP A 60 2.87 6.08 -6.68
N LEU A 61 1.57 6.20 -6.95
CA LEU A 61 0.58 5.46 -6.17
C LEU A 61 0.70 3.96 -6.37
N GLU A 62 1.08 3.54 -7.56
CA GLU A 62 1.30 2.12 -7.82
C GLU A 62 2.51 1.60 -7.03
N VAL A 63 3.56 2.40 -6.93
CA VAL A 63 4.72 2.04 -6.11
C VAL A 63 4.30 1.89 -4.65
N ILE A 64 3.53 2.84 -4.15
CA ILE A 64 3.05 2.81 -2.77
C ILE A 64 2.13 1.61 -2.55
N ALA A 65 1.21 1.38 -3.46
CA ALA A 65 0.28 0.26 -3.34
C ALA A 65 1.02 -1.07 -3.34
N LEU A 66 2.05 -1.21 -4.17
CA LEU A 66 2.84 -2.42 -4.21
C LEU A 66 3.58 -2.64 -2.90
N SER A 67 4.14 -1.57 -2.34
CA SER A 67 4.83 -1.62 -1.07
C SER A 67 3.90 -2.03 0.07
N LEU A 68 2.71 -1.43 0.12
CA LEU A 68 1.73 -1.75 1.16
C LEU A 68 1.20 -3.16 1.01
N THR A 69 1.05 -3.64 -0.23
CA THR A 69 0.61 -5.01 -0.48
C THR A 69 1.67 -5.99 0.03
N ALA A 70 2.95 -5.70 -0.23
CA ALA A 70 4.02 -6.56 0.26
C ALA A 70 4.00 -6.62 1.79
N GLU A 71 3.78 -5.49 2.45
CA GLU A 71 3.69 -5.50 3.90
C GLU A 71 2.48 -6.30 4.38
N ALA A 72 1.34 -6.13 3.73
CA ALA A 72 0.11 -6.83 4.11
C ALA A 72 0.25 -8.34 3.93
N MET A 73 1.06 -8.76 2.97
CA MET A 73 1.27 -10.18 2.69
C MET A 73 2.50 -10.72 3.40
N CYS A 74 3.11 -9.93 4.26
CA CYS A 74 4.30 -10.31 5.01
C CYS A 74 5.49 -10.73 4.12
N ILE A 75 5.64 -10.04 3.01
CA ILE A 75 6.78 -10.27 2.12
C ILE A 75 7.90 -9.37 2.58
N ASP A 76 8.94 -9.97 3.16
CA ASP A 76 10.00 -9.21 3.81
C ASP A 76 11.02 -8.55 2.91
N SER A 77 11.29 -9.12 1.76
CA SER A 77 12.36 -8.58 0.92
C SER A 77 11.85 -8.21 -0.46
N GLU A 78 12.52 -7.23 -1.05
CA GLU A 78 12.21 -6.82 -2.41
C GLU A 78 12.48 -7.93 -3.40
N ASN A 79 13.49 -8.75 -3.10
CA ASN A 79 13.80 -9.86 -3.96
C ASN A 79 12.67 -10.88 -3.98
N CYS A 80 12.15 -11.24 -2.81
CA CYS A 80 11.00 -12.13 -2.71
C CYS A 80 9.78 -11.55 -3.43
N LEU A 81 9.56 -10.27 -3.26
CA LEU A 81 8.44 -9.60 -3.91
C LEU A 81 8.55 -9.72 -5.44
N PHE A 82 9.72 -9.42 -5.98
CA PHE A 82 9.88 -9.42 -7.43
C PHE A 82 9.92 -10.82 -8.02
N VAL A 83 10.36 -11.81 -7.26
CA VAL A 83 10.25 -13.21 -7.70
C VAL A 83 8.77 -13.57 -7.83
N ARG A 84 7.96 -13.18 -6.86
CA ARG A 84 6.53 -13.44 -6.91
C ARG A 84 5.86 -12.70 -8.07
N LEU A 85 6.27 -11.47 -8.33
CA LEU A 85 5.68 -10.67 -9.39
C LEU A 85 5.92 -11.24 -10.78
N GLN A 86 6.94 -12.08 -10.94
CA GLN A 86 7.18 -12.73 -12.23
C GLN A 86 5.98 -13.57 -12.65
N SER A 87 5.21 -14.09 -11.70
CA SER A 87 4.03 -14.89 -12.00
C SER A 87 2.84 -14.05 -12.41
N TYR A 88 2.91 -12.74 -12.23
CA TYR A 88 1.79 -11.84 -12.49
C TYR A 88 2.11 -10.78 -13.53
N LYS A 89 2.97 -11.09 -14.48
CA LYS A 89 3.40 -10.09 -15.46
C LYS A 89 2.27 -9.46 -16.23
N THR A 90 1.22 -10.21 -16.50
CA THR A 90 0.09 -9.68 -17.26
C THR A 90 -0.70 -8.66 -16.46
N GLU A 91 -0.71 -8.79 -15.14
CA GLU A 91 -1.42 -7.84 -14.27
C GLU A 91 -0.61 -6.57 -14.01
N PHE A 92 0.68 -6.60 -14.31
CA PHE A 92 1.55 -5.44 -14.08
C PHE A 92 2.32 -5.09 -15.35
N PRO A 93 1.62 -4.67 -16.40
CA PRO A 93 2.28 -4.45 -17.71
C PRO A 93 3.33 -3.34 -17.69
N ASN A 94 3.23 -2.41 -16.77
CA ASN A 94 4.18 -1.30 -16.68
C ASN A 94 5.12 -1.43 -15.51
N LEU A 95 5.27 -2.63 -14.96
CA LEU A 95 6.10 -2.84 -13.79
C LEU A 95 7.54 -2.44 -14.06
N ILE A 96 8.11 -1.69 -13.13
CA ILE A 96 9.49 -1.24 -13.19
C ILE A 96 10.41 -2.32 -12.64
N SER A 97 11.70 -2.12 -12.77
CA SER A 97 12.67 -3.07 -12.24
C SER A 97 12.72 -2.98 -10.71
N ARG A 98 13.27 -4.02 -10.08
CA ARG A 98 13.44 -4.03 -8.64
C ARG A 98 14.27 -2.83 -8.16
N ARG A 99 15.29 -2.49 -8.92
CA ARG A 99 16.16 -1.37 -8.59
C ARG A 99 15.40 -0.03 -8.63
N GLN A 100 14.61 0.16 -9.69
CA GLN A 100 13.81 1.36 -9.82
C GLN A 100 12.75 1.42 -8.73
N TYR A 101 12.14 0.29 -8.42
CA TYR A 101 11.14 0.20 -7.36
C TYR A 101 11.75 0.63 -6.02
N ASN A 102 12.92 0.10 -5.70
CA ASN A 102 13.57 0.43 -4.43
C ASN A 102 13.84 1.93 -4.32
N ALA A 103 14.38 2.52 -5.38
CA ALA A 103 14.67 3.95 -5.40
C ALA A 103 13.40 4.78 -5.25
N ARG A 104 12.35 4.40 -5.99
CA ARG A 104 11.11 5.16 -5.96
C ARG A 104 10.34 4.96 -4.66
N ARG A 105 10.41 3.78 -4.07
CA ARG A 105 9.79 3.51 -2.79
C ARG A 105 10.35 4.45 -1.72
N LYS A 106 11.65 4.68 -1.75
CA LYS A 106 12.26 5.62 -0.82
C LYS A 106 11.82 7.05 -1.07
N LYS A 107 11.71 7.43 -2.33
CA LYS A 107 11.28 8.79 -2.68
C LYS A 107 9.82 9.04 -2.33
N THR A 108 8.99 8.02 -2.35
CA THR A 108 7.56 8.17 -2.07
C THR A 108 7.20 7.86 -0.62
N SER A 109 8.19 7.63 0.23
CA SER A 109 7.91 7.27 1.63
C SER A 109 7.10 8.32 2.35
N LYS A 110 7.38 9.59 2.10
CA LYS A 110 6.67 10.68 2.74
C LYS A 110 5.20 10.69 2.33
N LEU A 111 4.95 10.53 1.03
CA LEU A 111 3.59 10.45 0.51
C LEU A 111 2.87 9.24 1.11
N CYS A 112 3.54 8.13 1.21
CA CYS A 112 2.98 6.91 1.79
C CYS A 112 2.55 7.16 3.25
N ASN A 113 3.38 7.85 4.01
CA ASN A 113 3.06 8.16 5.39
C ASN A 113 1.86 9.09 5.53
N ILE A 114 1.74 10.05 4.62
CA ILE A 114 0.58 10.94 4.61
C ILE A 114 -0.71 10.14 4.33
N ILE A 115 -0.65 9.25 3.38
CA ILE A 115 -1.80 8.41 3.04
C ILE A 115 -2.18 7.52 4.22
N ARG A 116 -1.19 6.90 4.87
CA ARG A 116 -1.45 6.10 6.07
C ARG A 116 -2.11 6.92 7.16
N GLY A 117 -1.64 8.14 7.34
CA GLY A 117 -2.21 9.03 8.35
C GLY A 117 -3.66 9.38 8.08
N ARG A 118 -4.00 9.64 6.82
CA ARG A 118 -5.37 9.95 6.44
C ARG A 118 -6.29 8.76 6.66
N ILE A 119 -5.82 7.56 6.34
CA ILE A 119 -6.60 6.34 6.55
C ILE A 119 -6.85 6.16 8.05
N ALA A 120 -5.82 6.35 8.86
CA ALA A 120 -5.94 6.18 10.28
C ALA A 120 -6.91 7.18 10.89
N ASN A 121 -6.89 8.42 10.43
CA ASN A 121 -7.79 9.45 10.94
C ASN A 121 -9.25 9.11 10.65
N GLU A 122 -9.51 8.56 9.49
CA GLU A 122 -10.88 8.19 9.15
C GLU A 122 -11.36 7.02 10.01
N ILE A 123 -10.53 6.01 10.18
CA ILE A 123 -10.87 4.86 11.00
C ILE A 123 -11.06 5.28 12.44
N ASP A 124 -10.16 6.10 12.95
CA ASP A 124 -10.19 6.57 14.32
C ASP A 124 -11.47 7.34 14.63
N GLY A 125 -11.97 8.08 13.66
CA GLY A 125 -13.19 8.86 13.86
C GLY A 125 -14.46 8.03 13.81
N ASN A 126 -14.39 6.80 13.35
CA ASN A 126 -15.56 6.00 13.12
C ASN A 126 -15.78 4.83 14.04
N GLU A 127 -14.74 4.35 14.70
CA GLU A 127 -14.84 3.05 15.33
C GLU A 127 -14.36 2.95 16.74
N THR A 128 -15.11 2.27 17.54
CA THR A 128 -14.69 2.02 18.90
C THR A 128 -13.81 0.78 18.98
N TYR A 129 -13.94 -0.15 18.06
CA TYR A 129 -13.11 -1.34 18.12
C TYR A 129 -11.63 -0.99 17.97
N PHE A 130 -11.38 0.14 17.39
CA PHE A 130 -10.03 0.61 17.26
C PHE A 130 -9.36 0.77 18.61
N CYS A 131 -10.08 1.23 19.59
CA CYS A 131 -9.55 1.41 20.92
C CYS A 131 -9.18 0.07 21.54
N ILE A 132 -9.95 -0.96 21.25
CA ILE A 132 -9.67 -2.26 21.77
C ILE A 132 -8.37 -2.75 21.20
N ASP A 133 -8.16 -2.49 19.94
CA ASP A 133 -6.97 -2.94 19.28
C ASP A 133 -5.73 -2.30 19.83
N SER A 134 -5.82 -1.08 20.26
CA SER A 134 -4.66 -0.38 20.74
C SER A 134 -4.29 -0.75 22.15
N LYS A 135 -5.25 -1.17 22.96
CA LYS A 135 -4.97 -1.44 24.34
C LYS A 135 -3.88 -2.44 24.60
N PRO A 136 -3.88 -3.57 23.96
CA PRO A 136 -2.87 -4.57 24.25
C PRO A 136 -1.48 -4.10 23.95
N ILE A 137 -1.36 -3.16 23.10
CA ILE A 137 -0.08 -2.71 22.73
C ILE A 137 0.51 -1.83 23.71
N GLU A 138 -0.30 -1.11 24.36
CA GLU A 138 0.17 -0.16 25.20
C GLU A 138 0.63 -0.72 26.36
N GLY A 139 0.28 -1.86 26.55
CA GLY A 139 0.79 -2.42 27.64
C GLY A 139 2.09 -2.02 27.96
N ASN A 140 2.24 -1.66 27.71
CA ASN A 140 2.99 -1.18 27.70
C ASN A 140 3.36 -0.26 27.92
N PHE A 141 3.22 -0.20 27.93
CA PHE A 141 3.49 0.77 28.07
C PHE A 141 3.24 1.04 28.82
#